data_049b00e7476462af60307c6243f57120
#
_entry.id   049b00e7476462af60307c6243f57120
#
_cell.length_a   1.000
_cell.length_b   1.000
_cell.length_c   1.000
_cell.angle_alpha   90.00
_cell.angle_beta   90.00
_cell.angle_gamma   90.00
#
_symmetry.space_group_name_H-M   'P 1'
#
loop_
_entity.id
_entity.type
_entity.pdbx_description
1 polymer ?
#
loop_
_entity_poly.entity_id
_entity_poly.type
_entity_poly.pdbx_seq_one_letter_code
_entity_poly.pdbx_strand_id
1 'polypeptide(L)'
;MSSFVPEETQVSLFSYTIQRDERFFSPLPNTFWPDRWLSQEKFILPSGEVVPSEQVITDRDVFMPFSQGPMVCAGKNVALAELRAVACALLQQFDFTIADQTYLSTWEDKIFEMFTTKRGTLPVHITVRA
;
A
#
# COMPACT_ATOMS: atom_id res chain seq x y z
N MET A 1 17.57 21.92 -5.96
CA MET A 1 18.48 21.76 -7.11
C MET A 1 17.61 21.43 -8.32
N SER A 2 17.78 22.15 -9.41
CA SER A 2 17.15 21.82 -10.69
C SER A 2 18.15 20.98 -11.49
N SER A 3 17.71 19.83 -11.99
CA SER A 3 18.52 19.00 -12.87
C SER A 3 18.09 19.23 -14.31
N PHE A 4 19.04 19.45 -15.20
CA PHE A 4 18.77 19.53 -16.63
C PHE A 4 18.57 18.11 -17.18
N VAL A 5 17.44 17.89 -17.83
CA VAL A 5 17.14 16.64 -18.54
C VAL A 5 17.11 16.97 -20.03
N PRO A 6 17.98 16.35 -20.86
CA PRO A 6 17.96 16.55 -22.30
C PRO A 6 16.61 16.19 -22.93
N GLU A 7 16.31 16.81 -24.06
CA GLU A 7 15.17 16.46 -24.89
C GLU A 7 15.19 14.97 -25.27
N GLU A 8 14.04 14.35 -25.41
CA GLU A 8 13.85 12.91 -25.69
C GLU A 8 14.32 11.95 -24.58
N THR A 9 14.73 12.45 -23.41
CA THR A 9 15.05 11.58 -22.28
C THR A 9 13.77 11.02 -21.65
N GLN A 10 13.68 9.69 -21.56
CA GLN A 10 12.61 9.04 -20.79
C GLN A 10 12.92 9.09 -19.30
N VAL A 11 12.01 9.67 -18.53
CA VAL A 11 12.09 9.71 -17.06
C VAL A 11 11.01 8.80 -16.50
N SER A 12 11.41 7.86 -15.65
CA SER A 12 10.50 6.91 -14.99
C SER A 12 10.65 6.97 -13.48
N LEU A 13 9.52 6.86 -12.80
CA LEU A 13 9.44 6.80 -11.35
C LEU A 13 8.88 5.43 -10.93
N PHE A 14 9.66 4.68 -10.16
CA PHE A 14 9.25 3.36 -9.69
C PHE A 14 8.56 3.46 -8.33
N SER A 15 7.23 3.42 -8.32
CA SER A 15 6.41 3.52 -7.10
C SER A 15 6.77 2.46 -6.06
N TYR A 16 7.10 1.25 -6.49
CA TYR A 16 7.54 0.17 -5.61
C TYR A 16 8.75 0.57 -4.76
N THR A 17 9.78 1.13 -5.38
CA THR A 17 11.02 1.55 -4.71
C THR A 17 10.78 2.73 -3.79
N ILE A 18 10.07 3.74 -4.27
CA ILE A 18 9.84 4.98 -3.50
C ILE A 18 8.96 4.73 -2.28
N GLN A 19 7.91 3.93 -2.43
CA GLN A 19 6.99 3.63 -1.33
C GLN A 19 7.57 2.65 -0.29
N ARG A 20 8.81 2.16 -0.52
CA ARG A 20 9.58 1.35 0.42
C ARG A 20 10.87 2.03 0.89
N ASP A 21 11.01 3.30 0.63
CA ASP A 21 12.18 4.09 1.05
C ASP A 21 11.97 4.63 2.47
N GLU A 22 12.92 4.34 3.36
CA GLU A 22 12.88 4.76 4.77
C GLU A 22 12.87 6.27 4.96
N ARG A 23 13.32 7.02 3.97
CA ARG A 23 13.26 8.49 3.99
C ARG A 23 11.83 9.01 3.98
N PHE A 24 10.90 8.24 3.43
CA PHE A 24 9.49 8.62 3.25
C PHE A 24 8.53 7.77 4.09
N PHE A 25 8.94 6.54 4.43
CA PHE A 25 8.11 5.59 5.19
C PHE A 25 8.95 4.88 6.24
N SER A 26 9.02 5.43 7.44
CA SER A 26 9.77 4.88 8.58
C SER A 26 8.88 4.83 9.83
N PRO A 27 9.09 3.85 10.73
CA PRO A 27 9.83 2.60 10.54
C PRO A 27 9.07 1.60 9.64
N LEU A 28 9.70 0.50 9.31
CA LEU A 28 9.08 -0.64 8.62
C LEU A 28 8.53 -0.34 7.22
N PRO A 29 9.34 0.19 6.27
CA PRO A 29 8.87 0.55 4.93
C PRO A 29 8.39 -0.66 4.11
N ASN A 30 8.91 -1.85 4.42
CA ASN A 30 8.57 -3.09 3.72
C ASN A 30 7.45 -3.91 4.41
N THR A 31 6.86 -3.38 5.49
CA THR A 31 5.84 -4.08 6.25
C THR A 31 4.46 -3.49 5.98
N PHE A 32 3.48 -4.35 5.72
CA PHE A 32 2.09 -3.91 5.68
C PHE A 32 1.65 -3.48 7.08
N TRP A 33 1.60 -2.17 7.30
CA TRP A 33 1.25 -1.56 8.58
C TRP A 33 0.32 -0.37 8.35
N PRO A 34 -1.00 -0.63 8.22
CA PRO A 34 -1.99 0.39 7.89
C PRO A 34 -2.16 1.45 8.97
N ASP A 35 -1.87 1.14 10.24
CA ASP A 35 -2.05 2.07 11.35
C ASP A 35 -1.17 3.33 11.23
N ARG A 36 -0.08 3.28 10.45
CA ARG A 36 0.74 4.46 10.15
C ARG A 36 -0.02 5.64 9.53
N TRP A 37 -1.18 5.36 8.94
CA TRP A 37 -2.03 6.37 8.30
C TRP A 37 -3.00 7.06 9.27
N LEU A 38 -3.11 6.56 10.48
CA LEU A 38 -3.97 7.11 11.52
C LEU A 38 -3.32 8.36 12.16
N SER A 39 -4.15 9.28 12.63
CA SER A 39 -3.69 10.43 13.41
C SER A 39 -3.73 10.05 14.89
N GLN A 40 -2.58 9.77 15.48
CA GLN A 40 -2.45 9.36 16.88
C GLN A 40 -1.10 9.80 17.45
N GLU A 41 -1.02 9.94 18.77
CA GLU A 41 0.20 10.37 19.46
C GLU A 41 1.25 9.27 19.59
N LYS A 42 0.80 8.02 19.61
CA LYS A 42 1.66 6.83 19.74
C LYS A 42 1.18 5.75 18.80
N PHE A 43 2.11 5.01 18.28
CA PHE A 43 1.87 3.89 17.40
C PHE A 43 2.33 2.58 18.05
N ILE A 44 1.57 1.52 17.82
CA ILE A 44 1.98 0.16 18.18
C ILE A 44 2.48 -0.52 16.91
N LEU A 45 3.75 -0.88 16.89
CA LEU A 45 4.34 -1.61 15.78
C LEU A 45 3.83 -3.05 15.75
N PRO A 46 3.90 -3.75 14.61
CA PRO A 46 3.54 -5.18 14.53
C PRO A 46 4.35 -6.08 15.49
N SER A 47 5.50 -5.62 15.97
CA SER A 47 6.29 -6.27 17.03
C SER A 47 5.69 -6.15 18.43
N GLY A 48 4.70 -5.25 18.62
CA GLY A 48 4.17 -4.86 19.93
C GLY A 48 4.91 -3.68 20.60
N GLU A 49 5.98 -3.19 20.00
CA GLU A 49 6.72 -2.02 20.48
C GLU A 49 5.87 -0.76 20.31
N VAL A 50 5.92 0.14 21.31
CA VAL A 50 5.22 1.43 21.28
C VAL A 50 6.22 2.52 20.92
N VAL A 51 5.94 3.25 19.84
CA VAL A 51 6.77 4.37 19.37
C VAL A 51 5.94 5.66 19.33
N PRO A 52 6.53 6.81 19.67
CA PRO A 52 5.86 8.10 19.56
C PRO A 52 5.72 8.52 18.09
N SER A 53 4.74 9.38 17.81
CA SER A 53 4.43 9.83 16.44
C SER A 53 5.60 10.53 15.74
N GLU A 54 6.49 11.18 16.49
CA GLU A 54 7.67 11.88 15.95
C GLU A 54 8.69 10.93 15.34
N GLN A 55 8.62 9.64 15.68
CA GLN A 55 9.49 8.60 15.10
C GLN A 55 8.87 7.90 13.89
N VAL A 56 7.64 8.28 13.54
CA VAL A 56 6.93 7.67 12.41
C VAL A 56 6.87 8.67 11.24
N ILE A 57 7.57 8.34 10.17
CA ILE A 57 7.52 9.10 8.93
C ILE A 57 6.52 8.42 7.99
N THR A 58 5.53 9.18 7.54
CA THR A 58 4.55 8.75 6.54
C THR A 58 4.29 9.92 5.59
N ASP A 59 5.09 9.99 4.55
CA ASP A 59 5.01 11.07 3.56
C ASP A 59 3.85 10.82 2.59
N ARG A 60 2.78 11.59 2.76
CA ARG A 60 1.56 11.48 1.96
C ARG A 60 1.73 11.99 0.54
N ASP A 61 2.67 12.90 0.31
CA ASP A 61 2.91 13.49 -1.01
C ASP A 61 3.69 12.52 -1.91
N VAL A 62 4.46 11.63 -1.29
CA VAL A 62 5.18 10.55 -1.98
C VAL A 62 4.31 9.31 -2.22
N PHE A 63 3.20 9.17 -1.49
CA PHE A 63 2.26 8.07 -1.68
C PHE A 63 1.34 8.33 -2.87
N MET A 64 1.76 7.87 -4.06
CA MET A 64 1.10 8.15 -5.32
C MET A 64 0.62 6.92 -6.10
N PRO A 65 -0.22 6.04 -5.52
CA PRO A 65 -0.71 4.81 -6.18
C PRO A 65 -1.56 5.09 -7.43
N PHE A 66 -2.03 6.33 -7.60
CA PHE A 66 -2.79 6.80 -8.76
C PHE A 66 -2.02 7.81 -9.61
N SER A 67 -0.70 7.86 -9.49
CA SER A 67 0.16 8.88 -10.10
C SER A 67 -0.15 10.30 -9.63
N GLN A 68 0.59 11.28 -10.15
CA GLN A 68 0.44 12.71 -9.83
C GLN A 68 0.60 13.58 -11.09
N GLY A 69 0.22 14.85 -10.97
CA GLY A 69 0.36 15.83 -12.06
C GLY A 69 -0.55 15.54 -13.26
N PRO A 70 -0.12 15.89 -14.48
CA PRO A 70 -0.95 15.73 -15.68
C PRO A 70 -1.33 14.30 -16.02
N MET A 71 -0.56 13.32 -15.51
CA MET A 71 -0.77 11.88 -15.73
C MET A 71 -1.53 11.20 -14.58
N VAL A 72 -2.17 11.96 -13.67
CA VAL A 72 -2.99 11.40 -12.60
C VAL A 72 -4.11 10.53 -13.17
N CYS A 73 -4.38 9.40 -12.52
CA CYS A 73 -5.43 8.48 -12.96
C CYS A 73 -6.80 9.16 -12.97
N ALA A 74 -7.43 9.25 -14.13
CA ALA A 74 -8.77 9.84 -14.31
C ALA A 74 -9.85 9.07 -13.50
N GLY A 75 -9.69 7.75 -13.32
CA GLY A 75 -10.60 6.88 -12.58
C GLY A 75 -10.37 6.84 -11.06
N LYS A 76 -9.43 7.62 -10.51
CA LYS A 76 -9.05 7.59 -9.08
C LYS A 76 -10.25 7.64 -8.13
N ASN A 77 -11.18 8.57 -8.35
CA ASN A 77 -12.31 8.76 -7.44
C ASN A 77 -13.29 7.59 -7.50
N VAL A 78 -13.53 7.03 -8.68
CA VAL A 78 -14.38 5.84 -8.88
C VAL A 78 -13.72 4.64 -8.20
N ALA A 79 -12.44 4.39 -8.47
CA ALA A 79 -11.69 3.28 -7.87
C ALA A 79 -11.68 3.35 -6.34
N LEU A 80 -11.48 4.53 -5.76
CA LEU A 80 -11.52 4.71 -4.30
C LEU A 80 -12.93 4.48 -3.72
N ALA A 81 -13.98 4.88 -4.43
CA ALA A 81 -15.36 4.62 -4.00
C ALA A 81 -15.66 3.12 -4.04
N GLU A 82 -15.30 2.42 -5.11
CA GLU A 82 -15.45 0.97 -5.24
C GLU A 82 -14.66 0.20 -4.17
N LEU A 83 -13.37 0.53 -3.99
CA LEU A 83 -12.54 -0.11 -2.98
C LEU A 83 -13.13 0.03 -1.57
N ARG A 84 -13.62 1.21 -1.21
CA ARG A 84 -14.26 1.44 0.09
C ARG A 84 -15.56 0.65 0.22
N ALA A 85 -16.43 0.69 -0.79
CA ALA A 85 -17.69 -0.01 -0.77
C ALA A 85 -17.50 -1.53 -0.63
N VAL A 86 -16.61 -2.11 -1.43
CA VAL A 86 -16.30 -3.56 -1.40
C VAL A 86 -15.65 -3.95 -0.07
N ALA A 87 -14.62 -3.20 0.38
CA ALA A 87 -13.96 -3.50 1.64
C ALA A 87 -14.92 -3.42 2.83
N CYS A 88 -15.76 -2.37 2.90
CA CYS A 88 -16.76 -2.24 3.96
C CYS A 88 -17.77 -3.38 3.91
N ALA A 89 -18.33 -3.71 2.75
CA ALA A 89 -19.31 -4.77 2.60
C ALA A 89 -18.75 -6.13 3.02
N LEU A 90 -17.53 -6.44 2.60
CA LEU A 90 -16.88 -7.70 2.94
C LEU A 90 -16.53 -7.80 4.43
N LEU A 91 -15.89 -6.77 4.99
CA LEU A 91 -15.44 -6.79 6.39
C LEU A 91 -16.58 -6.67 7.41
N GLN A 92 -17.73 -6.14 7.02
CA GLN A 92 -18.92 -6.11 7.86
C GLN A 92 -19.63 -7.46 7.92
N GLN A 93 -19.57 -8.25 6.87
CA GLN A 93 -20.36 -9.49 6.74
C GLN A 93 -19.54 -10.75 6.97
N PHE A 94 -18.22 -10.70 6.78
CA PHE A 94 -17.39 -11.89 6.76
C PHE A 94 -16.13 -11.74 7.60
N ASP A 95 -15.69 -12.84 8.17
CA ASP A 95 -14.36 -13.03 8.72
C ASP A 95 -13.53 -13.86 7.75
N PHE A 96 -12.25 -13.47 7.59
CA PHE A 96 -11.32 -14.08 6.65
C PHE A 96 -10.14 -14.67 7.43
N THR A 97 -9.79 -15.90 7.11
CA THR A 97 -8.56 -16.52 7.60
C THR A 97 -7.75 -17.04 6.42
N ILE A 98 -6.43 -16.88 6.48
CA ILE A 98 -5.54 -17.40 5.44
C ILE A 98 -5.59 -18.93 5.46
N ALA A 99 -5.87 -19.54 4.32
CA ALA A 99 -5.97 -20.98 4.19
C ALA A 99 -4.60 -21.68 4.23
N ASP A 100 -3.53 -21.00 3.76
CA ASP A 100 -2.19 -21.56 3.73
C ASP A 100 -1.16 -20.45 4.02
N GLN A 101 -0.51 -20.55 5.17
CA GLN A 101 0.51 -19.59 5.62
C GLN A 101 1.78 -19.65 4.76
N THR A 102 2.11 -20.82 4.23
CA THR A 102 3.27 -20.98 3.34
C THR A 102 3.03 -20.24 2.03
N TYR A 103 1.79 -20.27 1.54
CA TYR A 103 1.40 -19.54 0.35
C TYR A 103 1.47 -18.02 0.57
N LEU A 104 1.08 -17.55 1.74
CA LEU A 104 1.13 -16.14 2.10
C LEU A 104 2.57 -15.60 2.05
N SER A 105 3.54 -16.34 2.58
CA SER A 105 4.94 -15.91 2.63
C SER A 105 5.57 -15.68 1.25
N THR A 106 5.05 -16.32 0.19
CA THR A 106 5.52 -16.19 -1.19
C THR A 106 4.54 -15.42 -2.09
N TRP A 107 3.51 -14.80 -1.52
CA TRP A 107 2.46 -14.18 -2.30
C TRP A 107 2.95 -12.95 -3.07
N GLU A 108 3.83 -12.15 -2.48
CA GLU A 108 4.41 -10.98 -3.13
C GLU A 108 5.27 -11.36 -4.35
N ASP A 109 5.94 -12.51 -4.32
CA ASP A 109 6.73 -13.02 -5.45
C ASP A 109 5.89 -13.35 -6.69
N LYS A 110 4.57 -13.45 -6.51
CA LYS A 110 3.59 -13.73 -7.56
C LYS A 110 2.88 -12.49 -8.07
N ILE A 111 3.38 -11.32 -7.70
CA ILE A 111 2.91 -10.03 -8.21
C ILE A 111 3.71 -9.69 -9.45
N PHE A 112 3.03 -9.55 -10.57
CA PHE A 112 3.62 -9.12 -11.83
C PHE A 112 3.16 -7.71 -12.15
N GLU A 113 4.11 -6.81 -12.33
CA GLU A 113 3.85 -5.46 -12.79
C GLU A 113 3.82 -5.46 -14.32
N MET A 114 2.70 -5.02 -14.84
CA MET A 114 2.45 -4.76 -16.25
C MET A 114 1.90 -3.33 -16.34
N PHE A 115 1.12 -3.01 -17.36
CA PHE A 115 0.32 -1.77 -17.34
C PHE A 115 -0.69 -1.77 -16.17
N THR A 116 -1.17 -2.94 -15.80
CA THR A 116 -1.92 -3.20 -14.56
C THR A 116 -1.21 -4.28 -13.76
N THR A 117 -1.35 -4.25 -12.44
CA THR A 117 -0.75 -5.27 -11.58
C THR A 117 -1.56 -6.57 -11.64
N LYS A 118 -0.92 -7.67 -12.05
CA LYS A 118 -1.48 -9.02 -11.94
C LYS A 118 -0.99 -9.66 -10.65
N ARG A 119 -1.92 -10.17 -9.86
CA ARG A 119 -1.65 -10.84 -8.57
C ARG A 119 -1.84 -12.34 -8.67
N GLY A 120 -1.11 -13.08 -7.85
CA GLY A 120 -1.41 -14.49 -7.59
C GLY A 120 -2.74 -14.67 -6.83
N THR A 121 -3.25 -15.88 -6.82
CA THR A 121 -4.41 -16.27 -6.02
C THR A 121 -4.04 -16.16 -4.52
N LEU A 122 -4.95 -15.71 -3.67
CA LEU A 122 -4.81 -15.75 -2.21
C LEU A 122 -5.92 -16.61 -1.64
N PRO A 123 -5.65 -17.90 -1.33
CA PRO A 123 -6.65 -18.78 -0.75
C PRO A 123 -7.02 -18.34 0.66
N VAL A 124 -8.31 -18.17 0.91
CA VAL A 124 -8.85 -17.77 2.22
C VAL A 124 -10.07 -18.63 2.59
N HIS A 125 -10.23 -18.91 3.87
CA HIS A 125 -11.50 -19.39 4.43
C HIS A 125 -12.36 -18.20 4.80
N ILE A 126 -13.62 -18.25 4.42
CA ILE A 126 -14.59 -17.17 4.65
C ILE A 126 -15.68 -17.71 5.56
N THR A 127 -15.96 -17.02 6.65
CA THR A 127 -17.07 -17.31 7.54
C THR A 127 -17.97 -16.09 7.65
N VAL A 128 -19.29 -16.33 7.70
CA VAL A 128 -20.24 -15.24 7.92
C VAL A 128 -20.12 -14.77 9.36
N ARG A 129 -20.01 -13.47 9.54
CA ARG A 129 -19.97 -12.85 10.86
C ARG A 129 -21.36 -12.94 11.50
N ALA A 130 -21.43 -13.41 12.72
CA ALA A 130 -22.67 -13.55 13.50
C ALA A 130 -23.17 -12.20 14.03
#